data_521b95da0f1ef559589d73ce22b148ec
#
_entry.id   521b95da0f1ef559589d73ce22b148ec
#
_cell.length_a   1.000
_cell.length_b   1.000
_cell.length_c   1.000
_cell.angle_alpha   90.00
_cell.angle_beta   90.00
_cell.angle_gamma   90.00
#
_symmetry.space_group_name_H-M   'P 1'
#
loop_
_entity.id
_entity.type
_entity.pdbx_description
1 polymer ?
#
loop_
_entity_poly.entity_id
_entity_poly.type
_entity_poly.pdbx_seq_one_letter_code
_entity_poly.pdbx_strand_id
1 'polypeptide(L)'
;MILYPDIKPYREQRFDTGSHHVLHVEESGNKDGIPVLFLHGGPGSACEPFHRRFFDPEKYRIILFDQRGCGRSTPHANVENNTTQDLIDDMERIREELEVDSWVLFGGSWGTTLGLLYAQQFPKNVSAMILRGVFLARQQDLDWIYKDGANRIFPDAWHEFTKNIAPEEQEDLLQAYKKLLSGNNELARMAAAKSWSAWEGHCATLRPNITVMDHFAEPHTALSMARMEVHYFSNKAFIEENQILDNMGGVADIPGIIVHGRYDMICPLENATSLHHLWPASELQIIRDAGHASSEAGIVDALVRATDSIAKIVGKSA
;
A
#
# COMPACT_ATOMS: atom_id res chain seq x y z
N MET A 1 -7.42 -20.68 -5.66
CA MET A 1 -6.59 -20.62 -6.88
C MET A 1 -5.13 -20.55 -6.47
N ILE A 2 -4.23 -21.03 -7.29
CA ILE A 2 -2.79 -20.99 -7.00
C ILE A 2 -2.23 -19.72 -7.66
N LEU A 3 -1.28 -19.05 -7.01
CA LEU A 3 -0.51 -17.97 -7.62
C LEU A 3 0.12 -18.41 -8.95
N TYR A 4 0.29 -17.50 -9.88
CA TYR A 4 1.04 -17.73 -11.11
C TYR A 4 2.50 -18.12 -10.81
N PRO A 5 3.20 -18.77 -11.76
CA PRO A 5 4.58 -19.15 -11.59
C PRO A 5 5.48 -17.96 -11.21
N ASP A 6 6.56 -18.23 -10.49
CA ASP A 6 7.58 -17.23 -10.24
C ASP A 6 8.30 -16.89 -11.55
N ILE A 7 8.45 -15.60 -11.80
CA ILE A 7 9.14 -15.04 -12.98
C ILE A 7 10.18 -14.02 -12.56
N LYS A 8 11.20 -13.86 -13.38
CA LYS A 8 12.19 -12.79 -13.20
C LYS A 8 11.82 -11.57 -14.03
N PRO A 9 12.21 -10.35 -13.60
CA PRO A 9 12.09 -9.18 -14.45
C PRO A 9 12.99 -9.35 -15.69
N TYR A 10 12.48 -8.89 -16.82
CA TYR A 10 13.27 -8.79 -18.04
C TYR A 10 14.00 -7.45 -18.14
N ARG A 11 13.59 -6.45 -17.33
CA ARG A 11 14.20 -5.14 -17.21
C ARG A 11 14.13 -4.64 -15.78
N GLU A 12 15.24 -4.13 -15.29
CA GLU A 12 15.34 -3.39 -14.03
C GLU A 12 16.04 -2.06 -14.34
N GLN A 13 15.55 -0.97 -13.75
CA GLN A 13 16.08 0.36 -14.03
C GLN A 13 15.98 1.27 -12.82
N ARG A 14 16.79 2.32 -12.86
CA ARG A 14 16.86 3.35 -11.83
C ARG A 14 16.32 4.65 -12.42
N PHE A 15 15.25 5.17 -11.82
CA PHE A 15 14.62 6.43 -12.22
C PHE A 15 15.07 7.54 -11.29
N ASP A 16 15.71 8.57 -11.86
CA ASP A 16 16.01 9.80 -11.15
C ASP A 16 14.74 10.66 -11.09
N THR A 17 14.27 11.00 -9.88
CA THR A 17 13.07 11.83 -9.71
C THR A 17 13.32 13.32 -9.97
N GLY A 18 14.56 13.73 -10.25
CA GLY A 18 14.95 15.14 -10.34
C GLY A 18 15.07 15.83 -8.96
N SER A 19 14.84 15.08 -7.88
CA SER A 19 15.22 15.41 -6.50
C SER A 19 16.41 14.54 -6.12
N HIS A 20 16.66 14.30 -4.83
CA HIS A 20 17.74 13.38 -4.43
C HIS A 20 17.29 11.90 -4.38
N HIS A 21 16.04 11.60 -4.75
CA HIS A 21 15.53 10.23 -4.81
C HIS A 21 15.79 9.58 -6.16
N VAL A 22 16.17 8.29 -6.11
CA VAL A 22 16.31 7.42 -7.28
C VAL A 22 15.46 6.17 -7.05
N LEU A 23 14.43 5.99 -7.85
CA LEU A 23 13.48 4.88 -7.72
C LEU A 23 14.01 3.62 -8.39
N HIS A 24 13.72 2.48 -7.78
CA HIS A 24 13.88 1.18 -8.41
C HIS A 24 12.57 0.79 -9.09
N VAL A 25 12.65 0.49 -10.40
CA VAL A 25 11.52 0.05 -11.21
C VAL A 25 11.90 -1.22 -11.95
N GLU A 26 11.01 -2.20 -11.96
CA GLU A 26 11.20 -3.43 -12.71
C GLU A 26 10.00 -3.77 -13.59
N GLU A 27 10.27 -4.40 -14.73
CA GLU A 27 9.25 -4.89 -15.63
C GLU A 27 9.40 -6.40 -15.83
N SER A 28 8.27 -7.12 -15.79
CA SER A 28 8.23 -8.57 -15.97
C SER A 28 6.97 -9.00 -16.74
N GLY A 29 6.91 -10.28 -17.13
CA GLY A 29 5.80 -10.83 -17.90
C GLY A 29 5.87 -10.49 -19.39
N ASN A 30 4.74 -10.21 -20.02
CA ASN A 30 4.61 -9.93 -21.45
C ASN A 30 4.85 -8.44 -21.75
N LYS A 31 5.88 -8.11 -22.53
CA LYS A 31 6.22 -6.73 -22.89
C LYS A 31 5.11 -6.00 -23.63
N ASP A 32 4.33 -6.73 -24.41
CA ASP A 32 3.22 -6.22 -25.23
C ASP A 32 1.86 -6.48 -24.57
N GLY A 33 1.87 -6.92 -23.31
CA GLY A 33 0.67 -7.21 -22.54
C GLY A 33 0.02 -5.98 -21.93
N ILE A 34 -1.06 -6.20 -21.19
CA ILE A 34 -1.79 -5.17 -20.46
C ILE A 34 -0.86 -4.56 -19.40
N PRO A 35 -0.55 -3.25 -19.46
CA PRO A 35 0.27 -2.63 -18.44
C PRO A 35 -0.45 -2.62 -17.09
N VAL A 36 0.23 -3.08 -16.05
CA VAL A 36 -0.24 -2.99 -14.66
C VAL A 36 0.84 -2.42 -13.77
N LEU A 37 0.49 -1.37 -13.02
CA LEU A 37 1.36 -0.79 -11.99
C LEU A 37 0.96 -1.33 -10.64
N PHE A 38 1.91 -1.97 -9.94
CA PHE A 38 1.74 -2.44 -8.58
C PHE A 38 2.15 -1.35 -7.58
N LEU A 39 1.24 -1.01 -6.67
CA LEU A 39 1.41 0.00 -5.63
C LEU A 39 1.48 -0.69 -4.27
N HIS A 40 2.69 -0.78 -3.70
CA HIS A 40 2.88 -1.39 -2.39
C HIS A 40 2.30 -0.54 -1.25
N GLY A 41 2.09 -1.16 -0.12
CA GLY A 41 1.52 -0.58 1.10
C GLY A 41 2.55 0.12 2.00
N GLY A 42 2.14 0.32 3.24
CA GLY A 42 2.78 1.10 4.27
C GLY A 42 2.04 2.43 4.44
N PRO A 43 2.59 3.59 4.01
CA PRO A 43 3.78 3.77 3.15
C PRO A 43 5.06 3.27 3.83
N GLY A 44 6.03 2.81 3.03
CA GLY A 44 7.31 2.37 3.59
C GLY A 44 7.63 0.88 3.40
N SER A 45 6.69 0.09 2.87
CA SER A 45 6.91 -1.29 2.45
C SER A 45 7.81 -1.35 1.20
N ALA A 46 7.75 -2.42 0.44
CA ALA A 46 8.48 -2.57 -0.81
C ALA A 46 7.78 -3.56 -1.75
N CYS A 47 8.21 -3.57 -3.00
CA CYS A 47 7.84 -4.62 -3.92
C CYS A 47 8.70 -5.88 -3.74
N GLU A 48 8.05 -7.03 -3.78
CA GLU A 48 8.69 -8.35 -3.63
C GLU A 48 8.42 -9.24 -4.85
N PRO A 49 9.26 -10.27 -5.10
CA PRO A 49 9.04 -11.24 -6.17
C PRO A 49 7.66 -11.88 -6.13
N PHE A 50 7.11 -12.10 -4.94
CA PHE A 50 5.79 -12.63 -4.72
C PHE A 50 4.68 -11.81 -5.41
N HIS A 51 4.82 -10.49 -5.49
CA HIS A 51 3.81 -9.60 -6.06
C HIS A 51 3.60 -9.81 -7.56
N ARG A 52 4.63 -10.25 -8.31
CA ARG A 52 4.50 -10.58 -9.73
C ARG A 52 3.53 -11.74 -9.97
N ARG A 53 3.38 -12.62 -9.00
CA ARG A 53 2.61 -13.86 -9.09
C ARG A 53 1.10 -13.69 -8.96
N PHE A 54 0.62 -12.48 -8.73
CA PHE A 54 -0.80 -12.17 -8.83
C PHE A 54 -1.28 -12.06 -10.28
N PHE A 55 -0.39 -11.92 -11.25
CA PHE A 55 -0.69 -11.62 -12.64
C PHE A 55 -0.32 -12.76 -13.57
N ASP A 56 -1.17 -13.02 -14.58
CA ASP A 56 -0.85 -13.91 -15.68
C ASP A 56 0.31 -13.32 -16.52
N PRO A 57 1.50 -13.93 -16.50
CA PRO A 57 2.67 -13.37 -17.18
C PRO A 57 2.57 -13.38 -18.70
N GLU A 58 1.61 -14.11 -19.29
CA GLU A 58 1.34 -14.09 -20.73
C GLU A 58 0.46 -12.90 -21.13
N LYS A 59 -0.33 -12.36 -20.18
CA LYS A 59 -1.30 -11.29 -20.45
C LYS A 59 -0.85 -9.91 -20.00
N TYR A 60 -0.05 -9.85 -18.92
CA TYR A 60 0.31 -8.59 -18.30
C TYR A 60 1.76 -8.17 -18.55
N ARG A 61 1.96 -6.88 -18.81
CA ARG A 61 3.22 -6.16 -18.62
C ARG A 61 3.22 -5.67 -17.18
N ILE A 62 3.94 -6.38 -16.30
CA ILE A 62 3.90 -6.17 -14.86
C ILE A 62 4.98 -5.19 -14.47
N ILE A 63 4.60 -4.04 -13.94
CA ILE A 63 5.49 -2.95 -13.52
C ILE A 63 5.41 -2.85 -12.00
N LEU A 64 6.54 -3.09 -11.33
CA LEU A 64 6.70 -2.89 -9.90
C LEU A 64 7.69 -1.76 -9.66
N PHE A 65 7.37 -0.84 -8.75
CA PHE A 65 8.33 0.17 -8.32
C PHE A 65 8.33 0.32 -6.80
N ASP A 66 9.51 0.49 -6.24
CA ASP A 66 9.65 0.83 -4.84
C ASP A 66 9.51 2.37 -4.72
N GLN A 67 8.54 2.83 -3.92
CA GLN A 67 8.26 4.25 -3.71
C GLN A 67 9.46 4.95 -3.06
N ARG A 68 9.48 6.30 -3.00
CA ARG A 68 10.55 7.08 -2.37
C ARG A 68 10.83 6.61 -0.95
N GLY A 69 12.09 6.38 -0.62
CA GLY A 69 12.52 5.91 0.70
C GLY A 69 12.27 4.44 0.99
N CYS A 70 11.71 3.66 0.06
CA CYS A 70 11.25 2.30 0.26
C CYS A 70 12.11 1.28 -0.49
N GLY A 71 12.21 0.06 0.05
CA GLY A 71 12.82 -1.07 -0.62
C GLY A 71 14.20 -0.78 -1.19
N ARG A 72 14.34 -0.96 -2.50
CA ARG A 72 15.58 -0.74 -3.28
C ARG A 72 15.75 0.69 -3.79
N SER A 73 14.74 1.56 -3.62
CA SER A 73 14.84 3.00 -3.92
C SER A 73 15.76 3.70 -2.91
N THR A 74 16.46 4.74 -3.35
CA THR A 74 17.43 5.45 -2.53
C THR A 74 17.16 6.95 -2.50
N PRO A 75 17.52 7.65 -1.39
CA PRO A 75 18.08 7.11 -0.13
C PRO A 75 17.01 6.39 0.69
N HIS A 76 17.38 5.28 1.35
CA HIS A 76 16.47 4.45 2.14
C HIS A 76 15.94 5.20 3.37
N ALA A 77 14.65 5.00 3.67
CA ALA A 77 13.95 5.61 4.80
C ALA A 77 14.06 7.14 4.87
N ASN A 78 14.28 7.82 3.74
CA ASN A 78 14.39 9.27 3.66
C ASN A 78 13.02 9.91 3.41
N VAL A 79 12.69 10.95 4.20
CA VAL A 79 11.39 11.64 4.18
C VAL A 79 11.41 13.01 3.50
N GLU A 80 12.59 13.51 3.09
CA GLU A 80 12.71 14.78 2.38
C GLU A 80 12.15 14.66 0.97
N ASN A 81 11.43 15.67 0.48
CA ASN A 81 10.78 15.65 -0.83
C ASN A 81 10.01 14.33 -1.06
N ASN A 82 9.23 13.94 -0.06
CA ASN A 82 8.49 12.69 -0.04
C ASN A 82 7.08 12.94 0.49
N THR A 83 6.21 13.40 -0.40
CA THR A 83 4.80 13.68 -0.16
C THR A 83 3.94 12.84 -1.10
N THR A 84 2.65 12.80 -0.85
CA THR A 84 1.69 12.08 -1.73
C THR A 84 1.74 12.62 -3.16
N GLN A 85 1.87 13.96 -3.34
CA GLN A 85 1.97 14.53 -4.67
C GLN A 85 3.28 14.13 -5.37
N ASP A 86 4.41 14.08 -4.64
CA ASP A 86 5.67 13.60 -5.20
C ASP A 86 5.55 12.15 -5.74
N LEU A 87 4.81 11.27 -5.03
CA LEU A 87 4.60 9.89 -5.48
C LEU A 87 3.69 9.83 -6.71
N ILE A 88 2.66 10.68 -6.79
CA ILE A 88 1.78 10.79 -7.96
C ILE A 88 2.58 11.27 -9.18
N ASP A 89 3.43 12.27 -9.01
CA ASP A 89 4.30 12.79 -10.05
C ASP A 89 5.32 11.73 -10.52
N ASP A 90 5.85 10.93 -9.59
CA ASP A 90 6.73 9.81 -9.92
C ASP A 90 6.01 8.74 -10.75
N MET A 91 4.76 8.40 -10.40
CA MET A 91 3.96 7.45 -11.19
C MET A 91 3.78 7.96 -12.62
N GLU A 92 3.44 9.24 -12.80
CA GLU A 92 3.24 9.81 -14.14
C GLU A 92 4.54 9.82 -14.95
N ARG A 93 5.68 10.16 -14.32
CA ARG A 93 7.00 10.09 -14.98
C ARG A 93 7.35 8.66 -15.39
N ILE A 94 7.11 7.66 -14.52
CA ILE A 94 7.34 6.26 -14.86
C ILE A 94 6.47 5.85 -16.05
N ARG A 95 5.19 6.26 -16.07
CA ARG A 95 4.26 5.97 -17.16
C ARG A 95 4.78 6.53 -18.51
N GLU A 96 5.16 7.79 -18.50
CA GLU A 96 5.68 8.47 -19.72
C GLU A 96 6.99 7.84 -20.22
N GLU A 97 7.95 7.58 -19.31
CA GLU A 97 9.25 6.99 -19.65
C GLU A 97 9.12 5.55 -20.16
N LEU A 98 8.11 4.79 -19.69
CA LEU A 98 7.81 3.45 -20.16
C LEU A 98 6.90 3.43 -21.39
N GLU A 99 6.53 4.60 -21.92
CA GLU A 99 5.63 4.75 -23.07
C GLU A 99 4.31 3.99 -22.88
N VAL A 100 3.70 4.12 -21.69
CA VAL A 100 2.42 3.48 -21.34
C VAL A 100 1.30 4.51 -21.52
N ASP A 101 0.34 4.26 -22.39
CA ASP A 101 -0.82 5.15 -22.60
C ASP A 101 -1.73 5.15 -21.38
N SER A 102 -2.12 3.95 -20.93
CA SER A 102 -2.90 3.76 -19.73
C SER A 102 -2.57 2.41 -19.09
N TRP A 103 -2.76 2.30 -17.79
CA TRP A 103 -2.47 1.09 -17.04
C TRP A 103 -3.58 0.66 -16.08
N VAL A 104 -3.55 -0.58 -15.69
CA VAL A 104 -4.29 -1.08 -14.55
C VAL A 104 -3.52 -0.69 -13.28
N LEU A 105 -4.19 -0.13 -12.28
CA LEU A 105 -3.60 0.09 -10.96
C LEU A 105 -3.95 -1.07 -10.04
N PHE A 106 -2.92 -1.67 -9.44
CA PHE A 106 -3.09 -2.71 -8.43
C PHE A 106 -2.50 -2.20 -7.11
N GLY A 107 -3.37 -1.81 -6.17
CA GLY A 107 -2.97 -1.21 -4.92
C GLY A 107 -3.39 -2.02 -3.70
N GLY A 108 -2.54 -2.08 -2.68
CA GLY A 108 -2.86 -2.65 -1.39
C GLY A 108 -2.61 -1.68 -0.24
N SER A 109 -3.55 -1.56 0.73
CA SER A 109 -3.39 -0.68 1.89
C SER A 109 -3.12 0.78 1.46
N TRP A 110 -2.01 1.39 1.87
CA TRP A 110 -1.55 2.69 1.35
C TRP A 110 -1.58 2.77 -0.18
N GLY A 111 -1.23 1.68 -0.87
CA GLY A 111 -1.31 1.63 -2.33
C GLY A 111 -2.71 1.87 -2.89
N THR A 112 -3.77 1.65 -2.11
CA THR A 112 -5.15 2.01 -2.53
C THR A 112 -5.37 3.51 -2.46
N THR A 113 -4.88 4.16 -1.42
CA THR A 113 -4.89 5.63 -1.26
C THR A 113 -4.19 6.28 -2.44
N LEU A 114 -2.94 5.86 -2.71
CA LEU A 114 -2.11 6.40 -3.79
C LEU A 114 -2.76 6.17 -5.16
N GLY A 115 -3.28 4.96 -5.41
CA GLY A 115 -3.94 4.61 -6.67
C GLY A 115 -5.21 5.41 -6.93
N LEU A 116 -6.04 5.61 -5.92
CA LEU A 116 -7.26 6.41 -6.02
C LEU A 116 -6.94 7.90 -6.28
N LEU A 117 -5.98 8.47 -5.55
CA LEU A 117 -5.57 9.87 -5.75
C LEU A 117 -4.96 10.10 -7.13
N TYR A 118 -4.12 9.15 -7.61
CA TYR A 118 -3.60 9.20 -8.97
C TYR A 118 -4.74 9.13 -10.01
N ALA A 119 -5.68 8.20 -9.86
CA ALA A 119 -6.80 8.07 -10.78
C ALA A 119 -7.70 9.32 -10.81
N GLN A 120 -7.86 10.00 -9.68
CA GLN A 120 -8.60 11.26 -9.60
C GLN A 120 -7.91 12.41 -10.37
N GLN A 121 -6.57 12.44 -10.39
CA GLN A 121 -5.82 13.44 -11.15
C GLN A 121 -5.67 13.06 -12.63
N PHE A 122 -5.48 11.78 -12.94
CA PHE A 122 -5.21 11.27 -14.28
C PHE A 122 -6.19 10.16 -14.69
N PRO A 123 -7.52 10.39 -14.69
CA PRO A 123 -8.50 9.32 -14.92
C PRO A 123 -8.38 8.67 -16.30
N LYS A 124 -7.87 9.38 -17.31
CA LYS A 124 -7.67 8.85 -18.66
C LYS A 124 -6.49 7.88 -18.76
N ASN A 125 -5.57 7.93 -17.80
CA ASN A 125 -4.36 7.10 -17.76
C ASN A 125 -4.61 5.81 -16.95
N VAL A 126 -5.86 5.56 -16.49
CA VAL A 126 -6.23 4.40 -15.71
C VAL A 126 -7.32 3.61 -16.43
N SER A 127 -6.98 2.39 -16.85
CA SER A 127 -7.91 1.49 -17.56
C SER A 127 -8.79 0.66 -16.63
N ALA A 128 -8.31 0.34 -15.43
CA ALA A 128 -9.03 -0.34 -14.37
C ALA A 128 -8.28 -0.25 -13.03
N MET A 129 -8.94 -0.59 -11.92
CA MET A 129 -8.30 -0.65 -10.60
C MET A 129 -8.61 -1.96 -9.89
N ILE A 130 -7.61 -2.54 -9.20
CA ILE A 130 -7.76 -3.66 -8.27
C ILE A 130 -7.21 -3.19 -6.94
N LEU A 131 -8.08 -3.10 -5.94
CA LEU A 131 -7.75 -2.53 -4.64
C LEU A 131 -7.95 -3.55 -3.53
N ARG A 132 -6.95 -3.72 -2.64
CA ARG A 132 -7.02 -4.65 -1.51
C ARG A 132 -6.77 -3.91 -0.18
N GLY A 133 -7.64 -4.19 0.83
CA GLY A 133 -7.46 -3.60 2.16
C GLY A 133 -7.50 -2.07 2.07
N VAL A 134 -8.63 -1.52 1.65
CA VAL A 134 -8.81 -0.09 1.34
C VAL A 134 -8.46 0.78 2.54
N PHE A 135 -7.52 1.69 2.33
CA PHE A 135 -7.15 2.74 3.26
C PHE A 135 -7.53 4.10 2.67
N LEU A 136 -8.27 4.91 3.40
CA LEU A 136 -8.75 6.21 2.93
C LEU A 136 -7.98 7.39 3.54
N ALA A 137 -7.07 7.11 4.46
CA ALA A 137 -6.21 8.06 5.15
C ALA A 137 -6.97 9.20 5.88
N ARG A 138 -8.20 8.93 6.33
CA ARG A 138 -9.01 9.85 7.14
C ARG A 138 -8.53 9.83 8.60
N GLN A 139 -8.86 10.86 9.36
CA GLN A 139 -8.52 10.87 10.78
C GLN A 139 -9.08 9.66 11.53
N GLN A 140 -10.31 9.23 11.23
CA GLN A 140 -10.91 8.04 11.85
C GLN A 140 -10.15 6.73 11.54
N ASP A 141 -9.50 6.64 10.38
CA ASP A 141 -8.70 5.47 9.99
C ASP A 141 -7.41 5.41 10.82
N LEU A 142 -6.78 6.57 11.06
CA LEU A 142 -5.61 6.69 11.91
C LEU A 142 -5.96 6.48 13.40
N ASP A 143 -7.08 7.02 13.85
CA ASP A 143 -7.56 6.82 15.22
C ASP A 143 -7.86 5.35 15.50
N TRP A 144 -8.39 4.62 14.53
CA TRP A 144 -8.65 3.18 14.64
C TRP A 144 -7.38 2.38 14.94
N ILE A 145 -6.30 2.63 14.23
CA ILE A 145 -5.08 1.84 14.37
C ILE A 145 -4.14 2.36 15.48
N TYR A 146 -4.12 3.68 15.75
CA TYR A 146 -3.13 4.28 16.64
C TYR A 146 -3.71 4.95 17.88
N LYS A 147 -5.02 4.87 18.13
CA LYS A 147 -5.65 5.52 19.30
C LYS A 147 -6.71 4.67 19.98
N ASP A 148 -7.83 4.42 19.31
CA ASP A 148 -8.98 3.76 19.92
C ASP A 148 -9.77 2.92 18.92
N GLY A 149 -9.38 1.67 18.77
CA GLY A 149 -9.98 0.70 17.86
C GLY A 149 -9.28 -0.64 17.94
N ALA A 150 -8.23 -0.86 17.16
CA ALA A 150 -7.46 -2.10 17.13
C ALA A 150 -6.83 -2.46 18.50
N ASN A 151 -6.47 -1.47 19.31
CA ASN A 151 -5.97 -1.66 20.68
C ASN A 151 -6.95 -2.41 21.60
N ARG A 152 -8.26 -2.32 21.32
CA ARG A 152 -9.29 -3.04 22.07
C ARG A 152 -9.35 -4.53 21.71
N ILE A 153 -8.87 -4.88 20.53
CA ILE A 153 -8.81 -6.25 20.02
C ILE A 153 -7.48 -6.92 20.42
N PHE A 154 -6.38 -6.16 20.42
CA PHE A 154 -5.03 -6.62 20.72
C PHE A 154 -4.40 -5.83 21.90
N PRO A 155 -4.99 -5.88 23.12
CA PRO A 155 -4.52 -5.08 24.24
C PRO A 155 -3.12 -5.46 24.73
N ASP A 156 -2.72 -6.70 24.55
CA ASP A 156 -1.38 -7.22 24.85
C ASP A 156 -0.32 -6.64 23.90
N ALA A 157 -0.56 -6.69 22.60
CA ALA A 157 0.34 -6.08 21.60
C ALA A 157 0.39 -4.55 21.72
N TRP A 158 -0.74 -3.92 22.06
CA TRP A 158 -0.80 -2.49 22.35
C TRP A 158 0.05 -2.08 23.54
N HIS A 159 0.05 -2.88 24.60
CA HIS A 159 0.91 -2.63 25.76
C HIS A 159 2.40 -2.65 25.34
N GLU A 160 2.80 -3.62 24.55
CA GLU A 160 4.17 -3.70 24.02
C GLU A 160 4.51 -2.51 23.12
N PHE A 161 3.57 -2.05 22.30
CA PHE A 161 3.71 -0.89 21.43
C PHE A 161 3.91 0.41 22.22
N THR A 162 3.19 0.60 23.31
CA THR A 162 3.19 1.87 24.08
C THR A 162 4.14 1.88 25.28
N LYS A 163 4.64 0.75 25.75
CA LYS A 163 5.39 0.64 27.02
C LYS A 163 6.65 1.52 27.12
N ASN A 164 7.26 1.85 25.96
CA ASN A 164 8.47 2.68 25.93
C ASN A 164 8.17 4.17 25.66
N ILE A 165 6.90 4.54 25.57
CA ILE A 165 6.45 5.93 25.42
C ILE A 165 6.05 6.45 26.79
N ALA A 166 6.52 7.65 27.15
CA ALA A 166 6.16 8.28 28.42
C ALA A 166 4.63 8.46 28.51
N PRO A 167 4.02 8.20 29.69
CA PRO A 167 2.56 8.24 29.82
C PRO A 167 1.91 9.52 29.30
N GLU A 168 2.56 10.67 29.50
CA GLU A 168 2.12 11.98 29.04
C GLU A 168 2.20 12.16 27.50
N GLU A 169 3.00 11.32 26.80
CA GLU A 169 3.14 11.33 25.34
C GLU A 169 2.23 10.30 24.66
N GLN A 170 1.57 9.41 25.42
CA GLN A 170 0.72 8.35 24.85
C GLN A 170 -0.62 8.87 24.29
N GLU A 171 -0.99 10.11 24.58
CA GLU A 171 -2.18 10.73 23.97
C GLU A 171 -2.01 11.02 22.48
N ASP A 172 -0.76 11.20 22.02
CA ASP A 172 -0.41 11.40 20.60
C ASP A 172 0.81 10.54 20.21
N LEU A 173 0.53 9.26 19.93
CA LEU A 173 1.56 8.29 19.59
C LEU A 173 2.28 8.62 18.28
N LEU A 174 1.61 9.28 17.32
CA LEU A 174 2.25 9.71 16.08
C LEU A 174 3.37 10.70 16.37
N GLN A 175 3.14 11.70 17.24
CA GLN A 175 4.18 12.67 17.60
C GLN A 175 5.27 12.04 18.48
N ALA A 176 4.91 11.15 19.40
CA ALA A 176 5.89 10.45 20.24
C ALA A 176 6.85 9.62 19.38
N TYR A 177 6.31 8.82 18.46
CA TYR A 177 7.11 8.03 17.54
C TYR A 177 7.90 8.88 16.53
N LYS A 178 7.34 10.00 16.04
CA LYS A 178 8.04 10.95 15.17
C LYS A 178 9.32 11.47 15.83
N LYS A 179 9.24 11.83 17.11
CA LYS A 179 10.39 12.28 17.92
C LYS A 179 11.46 11.18 18.03
N LEU A 180 11.06 9.93 18.32
CA LEU A 180 11.99 8.80 18.44
C LEU A 180 12.64 8.45 17.10
N LEU A 181 11.87 8.42 16.01
CA LEU A 181 12.31 8.02 14.68
C LEU A 181 13.16 9.08 13.96
N SER A 182 13.07 10.36 14.37
CA SER A 182 13.91 11.45 13.87
C SER A 182 15.13 11.75 14.74
N GLY A 183 15.25 11.11 15.92
CA GLY A 183 16.35 11.31 16.83
C GLY A 183 17.70 10.79 16.29
N ASN A 184 18.81 11.31 16.84
CA ASN A 184 20.17 10.94 16.42
C ASN A 184 20.67 9.61 17.02
N ASN A 185 19.95 9.03 17.99
CA ASN A 185 20.33 7.76 18.61
C ASN A 185 19.81 6.60 17.74
N GLU A 186 20.71 5.96 17.01
CA GLU A 186 20.38 4.87 16.08
C GLU A 186 19.75 3.65 16.77
N LEU A 187 20.20 3.31 17.99
CA LEU A 187 19.62 2.17 18.73
C LEU A 187 18.19 2.47 19.16
N ALA A 188 17.94 3.66 19.69
CA ALA A 188 16.58 4.08 20.09
C ALA A 188 15.66 4.18 18.86
N ARG A 189 16.15 4.72 17.74
CA ARG A 189 15.41 4.81 16.48
C ARG A 189 15.03 3.43 15.95
N MET A 190 15.97 2.48 15.94
CA MET A 190 15.70 1.11 15.49
C MET A 190 14.74 0.37 16.44
N ALA A 191 14.87 0.56 17.75
CA ALA A 191 13.95 -0.01 18.72
C ALA A 191 12.51 0.53 18.51
N ALA A 192 12.37 1.83 18.30
CA ALA A 192 11.07 2.44 17.98
C ALA A 192 10.51 1.92 16.64
N ALA A 193 11.34 1.80 15.60
CA ALA A 193 10.92 1.27 14.31
C ALA A 193 10.40 -0.17 14.42
N LYS A 194 11.10 -1.02 15.15
CA LYS A 194 10.66 -2.41 15.39
C LYS A 194 9.38 -2.49 16.22
N SER A 195 9.22 -1.62 17.24
CA SER A 195 8.00 -1.57 18.04
C SER A 195 6.79 -1.16 17.20
N TRP A 196 6.96 -0.15 16.33
CA TRP A 196 5.95 0.31 15.38
C TRP A 196 5.51 -0.82 14.43
N SER A 197 6.47 -1.41 13.73
CA SER A 197 6.19 -2.47 12.75
C SER A 197 5.64 -3.75 13.39
N ALA A 198 6.06 -4.09 14.62
CA ALA A 198 5.51 -5.24 15.34
C ALA A 198 4.02 -5.04 15.68
N TRP A 199 3.61 -3.82 16.05
CA TRP A 199 2.20 -3.49 16.26
C TRP A 199 1.36 -3.78 15.01
N GLU A 200 1.79 -3.29 13.86
CA GLU A 200 1.08 -3.56 12.60
C GLU A 200 1.11 -5.03 12.20
N GLY A 201 2.24 -5.71 12.40
CA GLY A 201 2.37 -7.14 12.16
C GLY A 201 1.35 -7.97 12.96
N HIS A 202 1.05 -7.56 14.20
CA HIS A 202 0.01 -8.20 15.01
C HIS A 202 -1.40 -7.99 14.44
N CYS A 203 -1.67 -6.83 13.83
CA CYS A 203 -2.96 -6.48 13.27
C CYS A 203 -3.17 -7.01 11.83
N ALA A 204 -2.09 -7.43 11.15
CA ALA A 204 -2.11 -7.68 9.70
C ALA A 204 -2.83 -8.97 9.29
N THR A 205 -2.90 -9.99 10.14
CA THR A 205 -3.46 -11.29 9.79
C THR A 205 -4.58 -11.71 10.73
N LEU A 206 -5.58 -12.42 10.19
CA LEU A 206 -6.67 -12.96 11.00
C LEU A 206 -6.17 -13.93 12.08
N ARG A 207 -5.16 -14.72 11.76
CA ARG A 207 -4.50 -15.64 12.70
C ARG A 207 -3.04 -15.29 12.79
N PRO A 208 -2.41 -15.40 13.96
CA PRO A 208 -0.99 -15.14 14.12
C PRO A 208 -0.15 -15.87 13.06
N ASN A 209 0.68 -15.12 12.33
CA ASN A 209 1.53 -15.65 11.27
C ASN A 209 2.97 -15.17 11.50
N ILE A 210 3.82 -16.11 11.93
CA ILE A 210 5.21 -15.81 12.28
C ILE A 210 5.99 -15.26 11.08
N THR A 211 5.75 -15.75 9.86
CA THR A 211 6.44 -15.27 8.66
C THR A 211 6.10 -13.80 8.37
N VAL A 212 4.84 -13.41 8.53
CA VAL A 212 4.42 -12.00 8.39
C VAL A 212 5.06 -11.16 9.48
N MET A 213 5.03 -11.61 10.72
CA MET A 213 5.63 -10.88 11.85
C MET A 213 7.15 -10.72 11.70
N ASP A 214 7.86 -11.77 11.27
CA ASP A 214 9.31 -11.72 11.03
C ASP A 214 9.65 -10.73 9.90
N HIS A 215 8.84 -10.70 8.83
CA HIS A 215 9.00 -9.73 7.75
C HIS A 215 8.87 -8.28 8.23
N PHE A 216 7.85 -7.98 9.05
CA PHE A 216 7.68 -6.66 9.66
C PHE A 216 8.82 -6.31 10.64
N ALA A 217 9.39 -7.30 11.31
CA ALA A 217 10.48 -7.11 12.28
C ALA A 217 11.88 -6.97 11.63
N GLU A 218 12.00 -7.24 10.33
CA GLU A 218 13.28 -7.09 9.63
C GLU A 218 13.76 -5.64 9.70
N PRO A 219 15.03 -5.36 10.11
CA PRO A 219 15.48 -3.99 10.38
C PRO A 219 15.30 -3.01 9.22
N HIS A 220 15.56 -3.45 7.99
CA HIS A 220 15.42 -2.61 6.80
C HIS A 220 13.95 -2.23 6.56
N THR A 221 13.05 -3.21 6.58
CA THR A 221 11.60 -3.02 6.43
C THR A 221 11.03 -2.19 7.58
N ALA A 222 11.36 -2.55 8.83
CA ALA A 222 10.86 -1.84 10.01
C ALA A 222 11.23 -0.36 9.99
N LEU A 223 12.46 -0.02 9.59
CA LEU A 223 12.91 1.37 9.57
C LEU A 223 12.18 2.20 8.51
N SER A 224 12.05 1.67 7.28
CA SER A 224 11.33 2.41 6.23
C SER A 224 9.85 2.53 6.53
N MET A 225 9.19 1.45 6.96
CA MET A 225 7.77 1.50 7.33
C MET A 225 7.52 2.53 8.44
N ALA A 226 8.14 2.39 9.59
CA ALA A 226 7.89 3.30 10.70
C ALA A 226 8.18 4.77 10.35
N ARG A 227 9.27 5.06 9.63
CA ARG A 227 9.60 6.44 9.25
C ARG A 227 8.66 7.01 8.22
N MET A 228 8.29 6.23 7.19
CA MET A 228 7.36 6.69 6.16
C MET A 228 5.96 6.88 6.75
N GLU A 229 5.42 5.89 7.44
CA GLU A 229 4.08 5.97 8.03
C GLU A 229 3.94 7.13 8.99
N VAL A 230 4.86 7.27 9.93
CA VAL A 230 4.84 8.41 10.88
C VAL A 230 4.98 9.74 10.15
N HIS A 231 5.79 9.84 9.10
CA HIS A 231 5.92 11.04 8.27
C HIS A 231 4.60 11.37 7.56
N TYR A 232 4.01 10.41 6.85
CA TYR A 232 2.77 10.63 6.12
C TYR A 232 1.60 10.89 7.06
N PHE A 233 1.43 10.08 8.10
CA PHE A 233 0.29 10.17 9.00
C PHE A 233 0.33 11.42 9.89
N SER A 234 1.51 11.84 10.35
CA SER A 234 1.66 13.13 11.06
C SER A 234 1.36 14.35 10.18
N ASN A 235 1.38 14.19 8.88
CA ASN A 235 1.04 15.23 7.90
C ASN A 235 -0.28 14.93 7.17
N LYS A 236 -1.19 14.12 7.78
CA LYS A 236 -2.49 13.77 7.22
C LYS A 236 -2.41 13.21 5.79
N ALA A 237 -1.38 12.39 5.53
CA ALA A 237 -1.05 11.86 4.20
C ALA A 237 -0.92 12.96 3.11
N PHE A 238 -0.70 14.21 3.48
CA PHE A 238 -0.63 15.38 2.57
C PHE A 238 -1.87 15.55 1.70
N ILE A 239 -3.05 15.21 2.23
CA ILE A 239 -4.36 15.37 1.59
C ILE A 239 -5.35 16.03 2.55
N GLU A 240 -6.46 16.52 2.01
CA GLU A 240 -7.56 17.03 2.82
C GLU A 240 -8.35 15.86 3.46
N GLU A 241 -9.01 16.16 4.59
CA GLU A 241 -9.87 15.18 5.24
C GLU A 241 -10.98 14.72 4.27
N ASN A 242 -11.16 13.40 4.16
CA ASN A 242 -12.15 12.75 3.29
C ASN A 242 -11.96 13.00 1.77
N GLN A 243 -10.81 13.54 1.34
CA GLN A 243 -10.56 13.95 -0.06
C GLN A 243 -10.88 12.85 -1.07
N ILE A 244 -10.54 11.59 -0.76
CA ILE A 244 -10.76 10.47 -1.70
C ILE A 244 -12.24 10.27 -1.97
N LEU A 245 -13.06 10.17 -0.93
CA LEU A 245 -14.51 9.93 -1.10
C LEU A 245 -15.22 11.12 -1.73
N ASP A 246 -14.82 12.33 -1.40
CA ASP A 246 -15.42 13.56 -1.93
C ASP A 246 -15.16 13.75 -3.44
N ASN A 247 -14.12 13.12 -3.98
CA ASN A 247 -13.73 13.24 -5.39
C ASN A 247 -13.98 11.96 -6.23
N MET A 248 -14.77 11.00 -5.72
CA MET A 248 -15.03 9.75 -6.44
C MET A 248 -15.78 9.94 -7.77
N GLY A 249 -16.49 11.05 -7.97
CA GLY A 249 -17.19 11.34 -9.23
C GLY A 249 -16.27 11.32 -10.46
N GLY A 250 -15.00 11.69 -10.32
CA GLY A 250 -14.02 11.71 -11.42
C GLY A 250 -13.55 10.32 -11.89
N VAL A 251 -13.77 9.28 -11.08
CA VAL A 251 -13.30 7.91 -11.34
C VAL A 251 -14.44 6.88 -11.32
N ALA A 252 -15.68 7.33 -11.20
CA ALA A 252 -16.86 6.48 -11.01
C ALA A 252 -17.09 5.45 -12.12
N ASP A 253 -16.67 5.76 -13.35
CA ASP A 253 -16.84 4.93 -14.54
C ASP A 253 -15.64 3.99 -14.80
N ILE A 254 -14.52 4.13 -14.06
CA ILE A 254 -13.36 3.27 -14.21
C ILE A 254 -13.69 1.89 -13.63
N PRO A 255 -13.56 0.78 -14.39
CA PRO A 255 -13.82 -0.55 -13.87
C PRO A 255 -12.94 -0.87 -12.66
N GLY A 256 -13.52 -1.42 -11.59
CA GLY A 256 -12.78 -1.72 -10.38
C GLY A 256 -13.20 -2.99 -9.67
N ILE A 257 -12.25 -3.63 -8.98
CA ILE A 257 -12.51 -4.74 -8.06
C ILE A 257 -11.84 -4.42 -6.73
N ILE A 258 -12.65 -4.43 -5.68
CA ILE A 258 -12.21 -4.23 -4.30
C ILE A 258 -12.20 -5.59 -3.60
N VAL A 259 -11.05 -6.01 -3.10
CA VAL A 259 -10.88 -7.23 -2.28
C VAL A 259 -10.58 -6.82 -0.84
N HIS A 260 -11.40 -7.24 0.12
CA HIS A 260 -11.24 -6.81 1.50
C HIS A 260 -11.52 -7.94 2.48
N GLY A 261 -10.65 -8.14 3.47
CA GLY A 261 -10.85 -9.11 4.53
C GLY A 261 -11.97 -8.67 5.49
N ARG A 262 -12.85 -9.59 5.88
CA ARG A 262 -13.92 -9.29 6.85
C ARG A 262 -13.38 -8.80 8.18
N TYR A 263 -12.23 -9.32 8.58
CA TYR A 263 -11.59 -9.07 9.87
C TYR A 263 -10.27 -8.29 9.69
N ASP A 264 -10.24 -7.38 8.72
CA ASP A 264 -9.13 -6.45 8.55
C ASP A 264 -9.08 -5.48 9.73
N MET A 265 -8.02 -5.60 10.54
CA MET A 265 -7.84 -4.81 11.76
C MET A 265 -6.89 -3.62 11.55
N ILE A 266 -6.28 -3.50 10.38
CA ILE A 266 -5.52 -2.31 9.99
C ILE A 266 -6.46 -1.31 9.30
N CYS A 267 -7.16 -1.77 8.27
CA CYS A 267 -8.12 -0.96 7.52
C CYS A 267 -9.53 -1.57 7.70
N PRO A 268 -10.39 -1.00 8.54
CA PRO A 268 -11.72 -1.54 8.76
C PRO A 268 -12.53 -1.71 7.47
N LEU A 269 -13.34 -2.76 7.40
CA LEU A 269 -14.18 -3.05 6.22
C LEU A 269 -15.08 -1.87 5.82
N GLU A 270 -15.41 -1.00 6.74
CA GLU A 270 -16.18 0.22 6.50
C GLU A 270 -15.55 1.08 5.40
N ASN A 271 -14.21 1.14 5.31
CA ASN A 271 -13.50 1.88 4.27
C ASN A 271 -13.86 1.36 2.87
N ALA A 272 -13.84 0.04 2.70
CA ALA A 272 -14.17 -0.60 1.43
C ALA A 272 -15.66 -0.44 1.06
N THR A 273 -16.55 -0.52 2.04
CA THR A 273 -18.00 -0.33 1.80
C THR A 273 -18.33 1.11 1.46
N SER A 274 -17.72 2.09 2.12
CA SER A 274 -17.88 3.51 1.83
C SER A 274 -17.37 3.86 0.43
N LEU A 275 -16.21 3.33 0.04
CA LEU A 275 -15.65 3.51 -1.29
C LEU A 275 -16.57 2.90 -2.37
N HIS A 276 -16.95 1.64 -2.18
CA HIS A 276 -17.83 0.93 -3.11
C HIS A 276 -19.17 1.62 -3.35
N HIS A 277 -19.75 2.18 -2.29
CA HIS A 277 -21.01 2.93 -2.38
C HIS A 277 -20.94 4.13 -3.34
N LEU A 278 -19.79 4.77 -3.44
CA LEU A 278 -19.54 5.92 -4.30
C LEU A 278 -18.90 5.55 -5.65
N TRP A 279 -18.67 4.26 -5.90
CA TRP A 279 -18.01 3.76 -7.10
C TRP A 279 -18.85 2.71 -7.84
N PRO A 280 -19.84 3.12 -8.64
CA PRO A 280 -20.81 2.24 -9.31
C PRO A 280 -20.17 1.18 -10.22
N ALA A 281 -19.01 1.49 -10.85
CA ALA A 281 -18.28 0.57 -11.71
C ALA A 281 -17.40 -0.42 -10.92
N SER A 282 -17.46 -0.43 -9.59
CA SER A 282 -16.69 -1.37 -8.77
C SER A 282 -17.50 -2.63 -8.39
N GLU A 283 -16.77 -3.73 -8.16
CA GLU A 283 -17.23 -4.93 -7.48
C GLU A 283 -16.56 -5.04 -6.12
N LEU A 284 -17.30 -5.27 -5.04
CA LEU A 284 -16.77 -5.50 -3.70
C LEU A 284 -16.80 -6.99 -3.34
N GLN A 285 -15.62 -7.57 -3.13
CA GLN A 285 -15.42 -8.94 -2.68
C GLN A 285 -14.96 -8.96 -1.21
N ILE A 286 -15.87 -9.32 -0.30
CA ILE A 286 -15.58 -9.45 1.13
C ILE A 286 -15.13 -10.87 1.42
N ILE A 287 -13.87 -11.05 1.84
CA ILE A 287 -13.29 -12.35 2.16
C ILE A 287 -13.59 -12.68 3.62
N ARG A 288 -14.44 -13.67 3.85
CA ARG A 288 -15.10 -13.95 5.13
C ARG A 288 -14.15 -14.34 6.26
N ASP A 289 -13.06 -15.01 5.94
CA ASP A 289 -12.08 -15.59 6.88
C ASP A 289 -10.67 -15.05 6.64
N ALA A 290 -10.57 -13.75 6.40
CA ALA A 290 -9.31 -13.07 6.16
C ALA A 290 -9.24 -11.73 6.91
N GLY A 291 -8.01 -11.32 7.22
CA GLY A 291 -7.62 -10.01 7.72
C GLY A 291 -7.07 -9.11 6.60
N HIS A 292 -5.98 -8.39 6.91
CA HIS A 292 -5.38 -7.39 6.02
C HIS A 292 -4.39 -7.98 5.01
N ALA A 293 -3.59 -8.98 5.39
CA ALA A 293 -2.42 -9.38 4.61
C ALA A 293 -2.79 -9.97 3.23
N SER A 294 -2.07 -9.52 2.19
CA SER A 294 -2.24 -10.04 0.82
C SER A 294 -1.84 -11.51 0.66
N SER A 295 -1.12 -12.07 1.64
CA SER A 295 -0.66 -13.47 1.65
C SER A 295 -1.69 -14.45 2.24
N GLU A 296 -2.81 -13.98 2.82
CA GLU A 296 -3.86 -14.86 3.30
C GLU A 296 -4.56 -15.57 2.14
N ALA A 297 -4.79 -16.88 2.27
CA ALA A 297 -5.21 -17.75 1.16
C ALA A 297 -6.47 -17.26 0.42
N GLY A 298 -7.47 -16.78 1.15
CA GLY A 298 -8.71 -16.23 0.57
C GLY A 298 -8.46 -14.92 -0.19
N ILE A 299 -7.57 -14.08 0.31
CA ILE A 299 -7.16 -12.83 -0.36
C ILE A 299 -6.37 -13.15 -1.64
N VAL A 300 -5.38 -14.05 -1.57
CA VAL A 300 -4.62 -14.51 -2.74
C VAL A 300 -5.55 -14.99 -3.85
N ASP A 301 -6.50 -15.89 -3.51
CA ASP A 301 -7.44 -16.44 -4.48
C ASP A 301 -8.31 -15.34 -5.12
N ALA A 302 -8.82 -14.41 -4.33
CA ALA A 302 -9.62 -13.30 -4.82
C ALA A 302 -8.83 -12.34 -5.71
N LEU A 303 -7.59 -12.01 -5.35
CA LEU A 303 -6.73 -11.11 -6.12
C LEU A 303 -6.35 -11.72 -7.48
N VAL A 304 -6.00 -13.01 -7.55
CA VAL A 304 -5.72 -13.70 -8.82
C VAL A 304 -6.96 -13.73 -9.72
N ARG A 305 -8.13 -14.01 -9.16
CA ARG A 305 -9.38 -13.93 -9.95
C ARG A 305 -9.70 -12.51 -10.40
N ALA A 306 -9.41 -11.51 -9.59
CA ALA A 306 -9.61 -10.11 -9.95
C ALA A 306 -8.72 -9.71 -11.13
N THR A 307 -7.43 -10.08 -11.12
CA THR A 307 -6.53 -9.82 -12.26
C THR A 307 -6.99 -10.55 -13.52
N ASP A 308 -7.43 -11.81 -13.42
CA ASP A 308 -7.97 -12.55 -14.56
C ASP A 308 -9.25 -11.91 -15.12
N SER A 309 -10.10 -11.35 -14.27
CA SER A 309 -11.33 -10.68 -14.67
C SER A 309 -11.05 -9.34 -15.35
N ILE A 310 -10.15 -8.53 -14.78
CA ILE A 310 -9.74 -7.26 -15.38
C ILE A 310 -9.05 -7.47 -16.73
N ALA A 311 -8.20 -8.49 -16.88
CA ALA A 311 -7.60 -8.82 -18.17
C ALA A 311 -8.65 -9.07 -19.29
N LYS A 312 -9.80 -9.66 -18.95
CA LYS A 312 -10.90 -9.87 -19.91
C LYS A 312 -11.67 -8.60 -20.24
N ILE A 313 -11.77 -7.67 -19.28
CA ILE A 313 -12.46 -6.39 -19.47
C ILE A 313 -11.62 -5.48 -20.37
N VAL A 314 -10.34 -5.25 -19.97
CA VAL A 314 -9.43 -4.34 -20.66
C VAL A 314 -9.01 -4.89 -22.02
N GLY A 315 -8.72 -6.21 -22.16
CA GLY A 315 -8.32 -6.83 -23.40
C GLY A 315 -9.43 -6.92 -24.48
N LYS A 316 -10.68 -6.59 -24.14
CA LYS A 316 -11.77 -6.45 -25.14
C LYS A 316 -11.91 -5.04 -25.68
N SER A 317 -11.29 -4.07 -25.03
CA SER A 317 -11.38 -2.65 -25.37
C SER A 317 -10.18 -2.16 -26.21
N ALA A 318 -9.17 -3.00 -26.38
CA ALA A 318 -8.02 -2.83 -27.25
C ALA A 318 -8.22 -3.61 -28.56
#